data_0bbb002bc5bad3270b082ca906258d9d
#
_entry.id   0bbb002bc5bad3270b082ca906258d9d
#
_cell.length_a   1.000
_cell.length_b   1.000
_cell.length_c   1.000
_cell.angle_alpha   90.00
_cell.angle_beta   90.00
_cell.angle_gamma   90.00
#
_symmetry.space_group_name_H-M   'P 1'
#
loop_
_entity.id
_entity.type
_entity.pdbx_description
1 polymer ?
#
loop_
_entity_poly.entity_id
_entity_poly.type
_entity_poly.pdbx_seq_one_letter_code
_entity_poly.pdbx_strand_id
1 'polypeptide(L)'
;MKLITLIIISLLFTQFSQGNDMWPFGKKKISVEEQLSKIQECGIHMNSDSTLEDLFIWEDRSAIESAPYKPIIEALASEIEREPYSPISNNLWMCDYERIEDHGAYIEIIERLELMTNGALDLTNISDYVDVEEGTAWVQFEFRGKQIKWEATVDNDWLDPYIIVKYDELLKSLGADIRIYSNHTDYGQVAFFAAFSSAEFQCYKKLSPIKLELIENQT
;
A
#
# COMPACT_ATOMS: atom_id res chain seq x y z
N MET A 1 -27.11 85.42 -30.29
CA MET A 1 -27.82 84.47 -29.45
C MET A 1 -27.64 83.08 -30.07
N LYS A 2 -26.77 82.25 -29.52
CA LYS A 2 -26.56 80.87 -29.98
C LYS A 2 -27.06 79.91 -28.88
N LEU A 3 -28.05 79.15 -29.26
CA LEU A 3 -28.61 78.10 -28.39
C LEU A 3 -27.63 76.91 -28.30
N ILE A 4 -27.18 76.58 -27.14
CA ILE A 4 -26.38 75.41 -26.89
C ILE A 4 -27.32 74.28 -26.42
N THR A 5 -27.47 73.27 -27.28
CA THR A 5 -28.22 72.06 -26.97
C THR A 5 -27.33 71.10 -26.18
N LEU A 6 -27.67 70.85 -24.91
CA LEU A 6 -26.98 69.91 -24.05
C LEU A 6 -27.51 68.49 -24.34
N ILE A 7 -26.69 67.65 -24.92
CA ILE A 7 -26.96 66.21 -25.07
C ILE A 7 -26.48 65.47 -23.80
N ILE A 8 -27.46 65.01 -23.03
CA ILE A 8 -27.20 64.13 -21.88
C ILE A 8 -27.06 62.69 -22.40
N ILE A 9 -25.85 62.18 -22.44
CA ILE A 9 -25.60 60.75 -22.70
C ILE A 9 -25.72 60.03 -21.37
N SER A 10 -26.83 59.31 -21.19
CA SER A 10 -26.98 58.41 -20.06
C SER A 10 -26.16 57.14 -20.32
N LEU A 11 -25.03 57.01 -19.65
CA LEU A 11 -24.23 55.77 -19.57
C LEU A 11 -24.97 54.78 -18.67
N LEU A 12 -25.67 53.84 -19.30
CA LEU A 12 -26.13 52.62 -18.64
C LEU A 12 -24.92 51.75 -18.31
N PHE A 13 -24.46 51.85 -17.06
CA PHE A 13 -23.58 50.85 -16.50
C PHE A 13 -24.38 49.53 -16.27
N THR A 14 -24.31 48.62 -17.23
CA THR A 14 -24.67 47.24 -17.00
C THR A 14 -23.59 46.65 -16.09
N GLN A 15 -23.92 46.51 -14.81
CA GLN A 15 -23.14 45.70 -13.91
C GLN A 15 -23.19 44.24 -14.41
N PHE A 16 -22.12 43.81 -15.07
CA PHE A 16 -21.84 42.38 -15.22
C PHE A 16 -21.58 41.85 -13.80
N SER A 17 -22.57 41.26 -13.18
CA SER A 17 -22.42 40.34 -12.10
C SER A 17 -21.52 39.23 -12.61
N GLN A 18 -20.24 39.21 -12.18
CA GLN A 18 -19.41 38.02 -12.27
C GLN A 18 -20.05 37.00 -11.35
N GLY A 19 -21.00 36.24 -11.89
CA GLY A 19 -21.40 34.98 -11.30
C GLY A 19 -20.14 34.12 -11.24
N ASN A 20 -19.68 33.85 -10.03
CA ASN A 20 -18.82 32.71 -9.80
C ASN A 20 -19.62 31.48 -10.21
N ASP A 21 -19.58 31.16 -11.48
CA ASP A 21 -19.91 29.82 -11.95
C ASP A 21 -18.83 28.88 -11.39
N MET A 22 -18.97 28.52 -10.11
CA MET A 22 -18.40 27.29 -9.62
C MET A 22 -19.06 26.16 -10.41
N TRP A 23 -18.39 25.75 -11.48
CA TRP A 23 -18.73 24.53 -12.19
C TRP A 23 -18.71 23.39 -11.17
N PRO A 24 -19.79 22.62 -11.04
CA PRO A 24 -19.78 21.44 -10.21
C PRO A 24 -19.05 20.32 -10.97
N PHE A 25 -17.75 20.46 -11.19
CA PHE A 25 -16.94 19.31 -11.50
C PHE A 25 -16.75 18.55 -10.19
N GLY A 26 -17.73 17.74 -9.83
CA GLY A 26 -17.50 16.62 -8.94
C GLY A 26 -16.27 15.87 -9.48
N LYS A 27 -15.35 15.47 -8.59
CA LYS A 27 -14.21 14.65 -8.99
C LYS A 27 -14.73 13.52 -9.88
N LYS A 28 -14.13 13.33 -11.06
CA LYS A 28 -14.54 12.29 -12.01
C LYS A 28 -14.52 10.96 -11.27
N LYS A 29 -15.68 10.32 -11.14
CA LYS A 29 -15.77 8.97 -10.60
C LYS A 29 -15.09 8.02 -11.60
N ILE A 30 -14.31 7.09 -11.07
CA ILE A 30 -13.66 6.00 -11.83
C ILE A 30 -14.26 4.70 -11.33
N SER A 31 -14.82 3.88 -12.19
CA SER A 31 -15.41 2.60 -11.78
C SER A 31 -14.36 1.68 -11.14
N VAL A 32 -14.81 0.80 -10.26
CA VAL A 32 -13.93 -0.19 -9.60
C VAL A 32 -13.18 -1.02 -10.64
N GLU A 33 -13.87 -1.43 -11.71
CA GLU A 33 -13.30 -2.23 -12.79
C GLU A 33 -12.22 -1.46 -13.58
N GLU A 34 -12.44 -0.17 -13.85
CA GLU A 34 -11.44 0.69 -14.49
C GLU A 34 -10.23 0.90 -13.58
N GLN A 35 -10.44 1.11 -12.28
CA GLN A 35 -9.36 1.23 -11.29
C GLN A 35 -8.54 -0.06 -11.23
N LEU A 36 -9.19 -1.24 -11.11
CA LEU A 36 -8.53 -2.54 -11.11
C LEU A 36 -7.71 -2.77 -12.37
N SER A 37 -8.28 -2.46 -13.54
CA SER A 37 -7.56 -2.59 -14.81
C SER A 37 -6.26 -1.77 -14.81
N LYS A 38 -6.30 -0.55 -14.28
CA LYS A 38 -5.12 0.31 -14.18
C LYS A 38 -4.11 -0.17 -13.14
N ILE A 39 -4.58 -0.69 -12.03
CA ILE A 39 -3.75 -1.29 -10.97
C ILE A 39 -3.04 -2.53 -11.51
N GLN A 40 -3.73 -3.37 -12.29
CA GLN A 40 -3.15 -4.55 -12.93
C GLN A 40 -2.05 -4.21 -13.94
N GLU A 41 -2.16 -3.09 -14.67
CA GLU A 41 -1.08 -2.59 -15.53
C GLU A 41 0.22 -2.32 -14.74
N CYS A 42 0.13 -2.10 -13.42
CA CYS A 42 1.27 -1.90 -12.53
C CYS A 42 1.72 -3.20 -11.81
N GLY A 43 1.26 -4.37 -12.25
CA GLY A 43 1.67 -5.66 -11.71
C GLY A 43 0.92 -6.09 -10.44
N ILE A 44 -0.10 -5.35 -10.02
CA ILE A 44 -0.89 -5.69 -8.82
C ILE A 44 -2.14 -6.45 -9.26
N HIS A 45 -2.26 -7.71 -8.84
CA HIS A 45 -3.34 -8.59 -9.24
C HIS A 45 -4.07 -9.14 -8.02
N MET A 46 -5.38 -9.32 -8.16
CA MET A 46 -6.16 -10.10 -7.20
C MET A 46 -5.79 -11.58 -7.32
N ASN A 47 -5.73 -12.27 -6.19
CA ASN A 47 -5.54 -13.71 -6.16
C ASN A 47 -6.78 -14.44 -6.68
N SER A 48 -6.60 -15.70 -7.13
CA SER A 48 -7.67 -16.52 -7.68
C SER A 48 -8.82 -16.79 -6.68
N ASP A 49 -8.53 -16.77 -5.39
CA ASP A 49 -9.50 -17.03 -4.33
C ASP A 49 -10.30 -15.78 -3.94
N SER A 50 -9.84 -14.61 -4.42
CA SER A 50 -10.50 -13.32 -4.18
C SER A 50 -11.58 -13.03 -5.21
N THR A 51 -12.61 -12.35 -4.77
CA THR A 51 -13.72 -11.87 -5.60
C THR A 51 -13.79 -10.34 -5.55
N LEU A 52 -14.57 -9.76 -6.44
CA LEU A 52 -14.78 -8.31 -6.42
C LEU A 52 -15.42 -7.82 -5.10
N GLU A 53 -16.23 -8.67 -4.46
CA GLU A 53 -16.90 -8.35 -3.19
C GLU A 53 -15.90 -8.20 -2.04
N ASP A 54 -14.77 -8.90 -2.09
CA ASP A 54 -13.72 -8.82 -1.06
C ASP A 54 -13.03 -7.44 -1.05
N LEU A 55 -13.23 -6.60 -2.07
CA LEU A 55 -12.71 -5.23 -2.10
C LEU A 55 -13.58 -4.22 -1.31
N PHE A 56 -14.77 -4.63 -0.88
CA PHE A 56 -15.70 -3.76 -0.16
C PHE A 56 -15.64 -3.96 1.36
N ILE A 57 -14.47 -4.30 1.89
CA ILE A 57 -14.25 -4.60 3.31
C ILE A 57 -14.53 -3.38 4.18
N TRP A 58 -14.02 -2.22 3.78
CA TRP A 58 -14.10 -0.99 4.59
C TRP A 58 -14.95 0.09 3.97
N GLU A 59 -15.08 0.10 2.65
CA GLU A 59 -15.76 1.14 1.89
C GLU A 59 -16.69 0.54 0.86
N ASP A 60 -17.84 1.13 0.67
CA ASP A 60 -18.74 0.72 -0.40
C ASP A 60 -18.21 1.12 -1.79
N ARG A 61 -18.79 0.51 -2.83
CA ARG A 61 -18.43 0.77 -4.23
C ARG A 61 -18.43 2.27 -4.56
N SER A 62 -19.44 3.03 -4.08
CA SER A 62 -19.58 4.46 -4.40
C SER A 62 -18.47 5.31 -3.77
N ALA A 63 -18.04 4.95 -2.56
CA ALA A 63 -16.91 5.58 -1.89
C ALA A 63 -15.61 5.33 -2.64
N ILE A 64 -15.32 4.07 -3.02
CA ILE A 64 -14.15 3.68 -3.81
C ILE A 64 -14.11 4.44 -5.15
N GLU A 65 -15.24 4.51 -5.87
CA GLU A 65 -15.32 5.22 -7.15
C GLU A 65 -15.13 6.72 -7.03
N SER A 66 -15.47 7.29 -5.87
CA SER A 66 -15.38 8.74 -5.61
C SER A 66 -14.00 9.18 -5.12
N ALA A 67 -13.20 8.26 -4.57
CA ALA A 67 -11.83 8.46 -4.10
C ALA A 67 -10.86 7.49 -4.79
N PRO A 68 -10.59 7.67 -6.10
CA PRO A 68 -9.90 6.67 -6.90
C PRO A 68 -8.54 6.25 -6.34
N TYR A 69 -8.28 4.97 -6.45
CA TYR A 69 -7.07 4.22 -6.17
C TYR A 69 -6.75 3.99 -4.69
N LYS A 70 -6.92 4.96 -3.77
CA LYS A 70 -6.52 4.76 -2.38
C LYS A 70 -7.30 3.62 -1.71
N PRO A 71 -8.66 3.66 -1.59
CA PRO A 71 -9.39 2.61 -0.88
C PRO A 71 -9.26 1.22 -1.53
N ILE A 72 -9.20 1.16 -2.85
CA ILE A 72 -9.08 -0.13 -3.55
C ILE A 72 -7.68 -0.75 -3.38
N ILE A 73 -6.62 0.06 -3.31
CA ILE A 73 -5.26 -0.40 -3.04
C ILE A 73 -5.14 -0.86 -1.58
N GLU A 74 -5.77 -0.16 -0.64
CA GLU A 74 -5.84 -0.57 0.77
C GLU A 74 -6.60 -1.92 0.91
N ALA A 75 -7.72 -2.08 0.22
CA ALA A 75 -8.44 -3.35 0.19
C ALA A 75 -7.59 -4.48 -0.41
N LEU A 76 -6.88 -4.23 -1.53
CA LEU A 76 -5.98 -5.20 -2.15
C LEU A 76 -4.82 -5.62 -1.23
N ALA A 77 -4.43 -4.78 -0.27
CA ALA A 77 -3.39 -5.09 0.70
C ALA A 77 -3.88 -5.86 1.92
N SER A 78 -5.19 -6.14 2.00
CA SER A 78 -5.83 -6.89 3.08
C SER A 78 -5.97 -8.37 2.75
N GLU A 79 -6.55 -9.11 3.67
CA GLU A 79 -6.90 -10.52 3.53
C GLU A 79 -8.41 -10.66 3.33
N ILE A 80 -8.85 -11.75 2.69
CA ILE A 80 -10.27 -12.07 2.56
C ILE A 80 -10.83 -12.48 3.94
N GLU A 81 -12.01 -11.95 4.31
CA GLU A 81 -12.65 -12.19 5.62
C GLU A 81 -13.42 -13.51 5.69
N ARG A 82 -12.98 -14.52 4.97
CA ARG A 82 -13.54 -15.88 4.93
C ARG A 82 -12.45 -16.92 4.70
N GLU A 83 -12.66 -18.15 5.09
CA GLU A 83 -11.71 -19.21 4.76
C GLU A 83 -11.48 -19.29 3.23
N PRO A 84 -10.22 -19.38 2.80
CA PRO A 84 -8.98 -19.69 3.55
C PRO A 84 -8.25 -18.51 4.18
N TYR A 85 -8.81 -17.31 4.32
CA TYR A 85 -8.19 -16.11 4.88
C TYR A 85 -6.90 -15.71 4.14
N SER A 86 -6.87 -15.91 2.84
CA SER A 86 -5.70 -15.61 2.02
C SER A 86 -5.63 -14.11 1.68
N PRO A 87 -4.44 -13.59 1.33
CA PRO A 87 -4.31 -12.21 0.86
C PRO A 87 -5.18 -11.95 -0.37
N ILE A 88 -5.76 -10.75 -0.47
CA ILE A 88 -6.48 -10.34 -1.68
C ILE A 88 -5.50 -10.13 -2.84
N SER A 89 -4.30 -9.60 -2.56
CA SER A 89 -3.19 -9.52 -3.52
C SER A 89 -1.89 -10.02 -2.87
N ASN A 90 -1.08 -10.74 -3.63
CA ASN A 90 0.16 -11.28 -3.06
C ASN A 90 1.19 -10.19 -2.77
N ASN A 91 1.34 -9.20 -3.63
CA ASN A 91 2.43 -8.24 -3.56
C ASN A 91 2.13 -6.95 -2.77
N LEU A 92 0.97 -6.88 -2.09
CA LEU A 92 0.61 -5.81 -1.16
C LEU A 92 0.26 -6.41 0.20
N TRP A 93 0.55 -5.68 1.27
CA TRP A 93 0.25 -6.13 2.63
C TRP A 93 0.06 -4.97 3.59
N MET A 94 -1.07 -4.92 4.28
CA MET A 94 -1.29 -4.11 5.47
C MET A 94 -0.98 -4.97 6.70
N CYS A 95 0.14 -4.68 7.35
CA CYS A 95 0.65 -5.42 8.49
C CYS A 95 0.42 -4.64 9.77
N ASP A 96 -0.30 -5.23 10.70
CA ASP A 96 -0.31 -4.75 12.08
C ASP A 96 1.04 -5.08 12.72
N TYR A 97 1.68 -4.08 13.32
CA TYR A 97 2.94 -4.30 14.02
C TYR A 97 2.77 -4.96 15.39
N GLU A 98 1.62 -4.84 16.03
CA GLU A 98 1.29 -5.53 17.28
C GLU A 98 0.82 -6.97 16.99
N ARG A 99 1.75 -7.85 16.62
CA ARG A 99 1.43 -9.22 16.21
C ARG A 99 2.43 -10.29 16.65
N ILE A 100 3.48 -9.91 17.40
CA ILE A 100 4.51 -10.85 17.81
C ILE A 100 4.21 -11.35 19.23
N GLU A 101 3.21 -12.23 19.34
CA GLU A 101 2.74 -12.72 20.63
C GLU A 101 3.45 -14.01 21.08
N ASP A 102 3.77 -14.94 20.15
CA ASP A 102 4.29 -16.27 20.45
C ASP A 102 5.03 -16.86 19.23
N HIS A 103 5.50 -18.10 19.40
CA HIS A 103 6.15 -18.89 18.35
C HIS A 103 5.26 -19.02 17.12
N GLY A 104 5.87 -18.93 15.95
CA GLY A 104 5.18 -18.92 14.66
C GLY A 104 5.00 -17.52 14.07
N ALA A 105 5.02 -16.46 14.88
CA ALA A 105 4.79 -15.11 14.41
C ALA A 105 5.80 -14.63 13.37
N TYR A 106 7.10 -14.89 13.59
CA TYR A 106 8.12 -14.57 12.59
C TYR A 106 8.14 -15.54 11.41
N ILE A 107 7.68 -16.78 11.57
CA ILE A 107 7.48 -17.70 10.44
C ILE A 107 6.47 -17.10 9.48
N GLU A 108 5.31 -16.65 9.97
CA GLU A 108 4.26 -16.02 9.17
C GLU A 108 4.78 -14.76 8.44
N ILE A 109 5.61 -13.93 9.10
CA ILE A 109 6.23 -12.76 8.48
C ILE A 109 7.11 -13.17 7.30
N ILE A 110 8.00 -14.15 7.49
CA ILE A 110 8.89 -14.62 6.41
C ILE A 110 8.10 -15.26 5.28
N GLU A 111 7.12 -16.11 5.58
CA GLU A 111 6.26 -16.75 4.57
C GLU A 111 5.47 -15.70 3.78
N ARG A 112 4.99 -14.64 4.45
CA ARG A 112 4.29 -13.53 3.78
C ARG A 112 5.23 -12.76 2.85
N LEU A 113 6.48 -12.49 3.25
CA LEU A 113 7.49 -11.85 2.42
C LEU A 113 7.88 -12.73 1.21
N GLU A 114 8.02 -14.05 1.40
CA GLU A 114 8.23 -15.01 0.29
C GLU A 114 7.06 -14.96 -0.71
N LEU A 115 5.82 -14.94 -0.21
CA LEU A 115 4.63 -14.82 -1.05
C LEU A 115 4.63 -13.49 -1.82
N MET A 116 4.93 -12.37 -1.16
CA MET A 116 4.99 -11.04 -1.78
C MET A 116 6.03 -10.95 -2.88
N THR A 117 7.15 -11.63 -2.72
CA THR A 117 8.26 -11.62 -3.67
C THR A 117 8.26 -12.80 -4.64
N ASN A 118 7.14 -13.56 -4.67
CA ASN A 118 6.97 -14.74 -5.50
C ASN A 118 8.08 -15.79 -5.30
N GLY A 119 8.49 -16.00 -4.06
CA GLY A 119 9.53 -16.97 -3.68
C GLY A 119 10.93 -16.60 -4.17
N ALA A 120 11.24 -15.31 -4.31
CA ALA A 120 12.51 -14.86 -4.90
C ALA A 120 13.75 -15.34 -4.14
N LEU A 121 13.64 -15.59 -2.84
CA LEU A 121 14.73 -16.13 -2.02
C LEU A 121 14.70 -17.66 -1.91
N ASP A 122 13.57 -18.30 -2.15
CA ASP A 122 13.36 -19.75 -2.03
C ASP A 122 13.82 -20.29 -0.67
N LEU A 123 13.31 -19.64 0.40
CA LEU A 123 13.67 -19.96 1.79
C LEU A 123 13.01 -21.27 2.21
N THR A 124 13.76 -22.12 2.90
CA THR A 124 13.28 -23.41 3.39
C THR A 124 13.63 -23.61 4.87
N ASN A 125 13.00 -24.60 5.53
CA ASN A 125 13.25 -24.93 6.94
C ASN A 125 13.13 -23.72 7.88
N ILE A 126 12.09 -22.89 7.62
CA ILE A 126 11.81 -21.70 8.43
C ILE A 126 11.34 -22.14 9.81
N SER A 127 11.91 -21.56 10.84
CA SER A 127 11.53 -21.75 12.24
C SER A 127 11.82 -20.49 13.03
N ASP A 128 11.13 -20.28 14.12
CA ASP A 128 11.33 -19.14 15.00
C ASP A 128 11.30 -19.54 16.48
N TYR A 129 11.60 -18.58 17.31
CA TYR A 129 11.41 -18.61 18.75
C TYR A 129 11.03 -17.20 19.18
N VAL A 130 9.99 -17.09 20.00
CA VAL A 130 9.55 -15.84 20.60
C VAL A 130 9.27 -16.07 22.06
N ASP A 131 9.92 -15.31 22.92
CA ASP A 131 9.63 -15.22 24.35
C ASP A 131 9.67 -13.74 24.76
N VAL A 132 8.48 -13.15 24.85
CA VAL A 132 8.31 -11.73 25.16
C VAL A 132 8.72 -11.44 26.61
N GLU A 133 8.47 -12.39 27.54
CA GLU A 133 8.80 -12.21 28.95
C GLU A 133 10.32 -12.26 29.20
N GLU A 134 11.04 -13.16 28.50
CA GLU A 134 12.50 -13.26 28.57
C GLU A 134 13.22 -12.26 27.66
N GLY A 135 12.48 -11.55 26.80
CA GLY A 135 13.02 -10.57 25.85
C GLY A 135 13.89 -11.22 24.77
N THR A 136 13.53 -12.43 24.31
CA THR A 136 14.30 -13.19 23.33
C THR A 136 13.41 -13.55 22.14
N ALA A 137 13.83 -13.15 20.94
CA ALA A 137 13.18 -13.57 19.70
C ALA A 137 14.20 -13.76 18.58
N TRP A 138 13.92 -14.71 17.70
CA TRP A 138 14.72 -14.94 16.49
C TRP A 138 13.92 -15.71 15.44
N VAL A 139 14.31 -15.57 14.18
CA VAL A 139 13.88 -16.42 13.07
C VAL A 139 15.09 -17.01 12.38
N GLN A 140 15.00 -18.27 11.96
CA GLN A 140 16.03 -18.94 11.19
C GLN A 140 15.41 -19.67 9.99
N PHE A 141 16.21 -19.84 8.96
CA PHE A 141 15.82 -20.52 7.72
C PHE A 141 17.08 -21.02 6.98
N GLU A 142 16.87 -21.86 5.99
CA GLU A 142 17.90 -22.24 5.05
C GLU A 142 17.81 -21.41 3.78
N PHE A 143 18.93 -20.83 3.36
CA PHE A 143 19.08 -20.06 2.14
C PHE A 143 20.31 -20.55 1.37
N ARG A 144 20.12 -21.08 0.16
CA ARG A 144 21.20 -21.64 -0.69
C ARG A 144 22.07 -22.66 0.04
N GLY A 145 21.44 -23.57 0.80
CA GLY A 145 22.10 -24.63 1.56
C GLY A 145 22.88 -24.12 2.79
N LYS A 146 22.67 -22.90 3.23
CA LYS A 146 23.23 -22.33 4.45
C LYS A 146 22.14 -21.93 5.41
N GLN A 147 22.29 -22.34 6.67
CA GLN A 147 21.43 -21.87 7.74
C GLN A 147 21.76 -20.40 8.07
N ILE A 148 20.75 -19.57 8.10
CA ILE A 148 20.82 -18.18 8.52
C ILE A 148 19.90 -18.02 9.73
N LYS A 149 20.36 -17.33 10.75
CA LYS A 149 19.58 -16.96 11.93
C LYS A 149 19.64 -15.45 12.11
N TRP A 150 18.46 -14.84 12.28
CA TRP A 150 18.32 -13.43 12.60
C TRP A 150 17.74 -13.30 14.00
N GLU A 151 18.48 -12.65 14.88
CA GLU A 151 17.94 -12.18 16.15
C GLU A 151 17.01 -10.99 15.88
N ALA A 152 15.88 -10.94 16.57
CA ALA A 152 14.93 -9.85 16.55
C ALA A 152 14.94 -9.12 17.89
N THR A 153 14.74 -7.81 17.86
CA THR A 153 14.53 -6.99 19.05
C THR A 153 13.11 -7.26 19.57
N VAL A 154 13.01 -7.53 20.87
CA VAL A 154 11.71 -7.69 21.53
C VAL A 154 11.30 -6.37 22.16
N ASP A 155 10.16 -5.83 21.71
CA ASP A 155 9.49 -4.64 22.29
C ASP A 155 8.01 -4.98 22.47
N ASN A 156 7.68 -5.64 23.58
CA ASN A 156 6.38 -6.26 23.81
C ASN A 156 6.01 -7.18 22.62
N ASP A 157 4.84 -6.98 22.04
CA ASP A 157 4.30 -7.71 20.88
C ASP A 157 4.55 -7.02 19.53
N TRP A 158 5.46 -6.03 19.51
CA TRP A 158 5.77 -5.30 18.28
C TRP A 158 6.75 -6.05 17.37
N LEU A 159 6.44 -6.06 16.09
CA LEU A 159 7.32 -6.57 15.04
C LEU A 159 8.62 -5.74 14.98
N ASP A 160 9.78 -6.42 15.04
CA ASP A 160 11.05 -5.78 14.70
C ASP A 160 11.15 -5.52 13.19
N PRO A 161 11.08 -4.26 12.74
CA PRO A 161 11.11 -3.93 11.31
C PRO A 161 12.43 -4.32 10.63
N TYR A 162 13.51 -4.48 11.39
CA TYR A 162 14.80 -4.92 10.85
C TYR A 162 14.74 -6.32 10.24
N ILE A 163 13.81 -7.17 10.63
CA ILE A 163 13.60 -8.48 9.99
C ILE A 163 13.22 -8.30 8.52
N ILE A 164 12.33 -7.33 8.21
CA ILE A 164 11.93 -7.03 6.84
C ILE A 164 13.07 -6.36 6.07
N VAL A 165 13.84 -5.48 6.72
CA VAL A 165 15.02 -4.86 6.11
C VAL A 165 16.06 -5.91 5.72
N LYS A 166 16.38 -6.86 6.64
CA LYS A 166 17.31 -7.97 6.36
C LYS A 166 16.84 -8.85 5.20
N TYR A 167 15.50 -9.07 5.10
CA TYR A 167 14.93 -9.80 3.98
C TYR A 167 15.17 -9.06 2.64
N ASP A 168 14.91 -7.75 2.59
CA ASP A 168 15.16 -6.92 1.41
C ASP A 168 16.66 -6.84 1.06
N GLU A 169 17.57 -6.83 2.05
CA GLU A 169 19.02 -6.91 1.84
C GLU A 169 19.43 -8.23 1.17
N LEU A 170 18.79 -9.35 1.51
CA LEU A 170 19.02 -10.61 0.81
C LEU A 170 18.56 -10.51 -0.67
N LEU A 171 17.38 -9.95 -0.95
CA LEU A 171 16.93 -9.72 -2.32
C LEU A 171 17.96 -8.88 -3.10
N LYS A 172 18.42 -7.79 -2.51
CA LYS A 172 19.46 -6.92 -3.08
C LYS A 172 20.76 -7.67 -3.35
N SER A 173 21.18 -8.54 -2.42
CA SER A 173 22.43 -9.34 -2.56
C SER A 173 22.38 -10.32 -3.73
N LEU A 174 21.18 -10.77 -4.12
CA LEU A 174 20.93 -11.61 -5.27
C LEU A 174 20.90 -10.85 -6.60
N GLY A 175 20.83 -9.52 -6.55
CA GLY A 175 20.53 -8.69 -7.71
C GLY A 175 19.09 -8.85 -8.19
N ALA A 176 18.16 -9.24 -7.30
CA ALA A 176 16.76 -9.33 -7.61
C ALA A 176 16.23 -7.94 -8.01
N ASP A 177 15.41 -7.88 -9.07
CA ASP A 177 14.75 -6.62 -9.47
C ASP A 177 13.63 -6.25 -8.51
N ILE A 178 13.05 -7.23 -7.81
CA ILE A 178 12.01 -7.01 -6.81
C ILE A 178 12.60 -6.51 -5.48
N ARG A 179 11.98 -5.49 -4.90
CA ARG A 179 12.37 -4.86 -3.64
C ARG A 179 11.14 -4.60 -2.78
N ILE A 180 11.34 -4.47 -1.46
CA ILE A 180 10.28 -4.14 -0.51
C ILE A 180 10.20 -2.62 -0.33
N TYR A 181 9.00 -2.09 -0.46
CA TYR A 181 8.64 -0.71 -0.22
C TYR A 181 7.64 -0.64 0.92
N SER A 182 7.64 0.47 1.69
CA SER A 182 6.72 0.61 2.80
C SER A 182 6.27 2.05 3.04
N ASN A 183 5.18 2.16 3.80
CA ASN A 183 4.69 3.39 4.40
C ASN A 183 4.29 3.09 5.85
N HIS A 184 4.92 3.79 6.80
CA HIS A 184 4.66 3.64 8.24
C HIS A 184 3.98 4.87 8.85
N THR A 185 3.80 5.96 8.07
CA THR A 185 3.42 7.26 8.63
C THR A 185 1.93 7.51 8.61
N ASP A 186 1.19 6.84 7.74
CA ASP A 186 -0.21 7.19 7.48
C ASP A 186 -1.23 6.32 8.26
N TYR A 187 -0.79 5.22 8.88
CA TYR A 187 -1.67 4.16 9.40
C TYR A 187 -1.51 3.83 10.89
N GLY A 188 -0.76 4.64 11.65
CA GLY A 188 -0.55 4.39 13.08
C GLY A 188 0.31 3.15 13.33
N GLN A 189 -0.24 2.14 14.01
CA GLN A 189 0.46 0.86 14.28
C GLN A 189 0.47 -0.09 13.08
N VAL A 190 -0.25 0.21 12.02
CA VAL A 190 -0.27 -0.59 10.79
C VAL A 190 0.73 -0.03 9.80
N ALA A 191 1.54 -0.89 9.18
CA ALA A 191 2.39 -0.54 8.06
C ALA A 191 1.80 -1.06 6.75
N PHE A 192 1.97 -0.28 5.69
CA PHE A 192 1.66 -0.73 4.33
C PHE A 192 2.94 -1.15 3.64
N PHE A 193 3.01 -2.41 3.24
CA PHE A 193 4.13 -2.98 2.47
C PHE A 193 3.74 -3.31 1.04
N ALA A 194 4.71 -3.21 0.14
CA ALA A 194 4.57 -3.64 -1.24
C ALA A 194 5.88 -4.24 -1.76
N ALA A 195 5.77 -5.29 -2.55
CA ALA A 195 6.90 -5.87 -3.26
C ALA A 195 6.77 -5.57 -4.74
N PHE A 196 7.74 -4.82 -5.29
CA PHE A 196 7.71 -4.35 -6.68
C PHE A 196 9.07 -4.47 -7.35
N SER A 197 9.07 -4.78 -8.63
CA SER A 197 10.18 -4.45 -9.52
C SER A 197 10.30 -2.92 -9.69
N SER A 198 11.44 -2.47 -10.20
CA SER A 198 11.65 -1.04 -10.48
C SER A 198 10.59 -0.47 -11.44
N ALA A 199 10.18 -1.23 -12.45
CA ALA A 199 9.16 -0.81 -13.43
C ALA A 199 7.76 -0.70 -12.81
N GLU A 200 7.36 -1.70 -12.02
CA GLU A 200 6.08 -1.72 -11.30
C GLU A 200 5.98 -0.57 -10.29
N PHE A 201 7.06 -0.31 -9.54
CA PHE A 201 7.10 0.83 -8.63
C PHE A 201 6.95 2.18 -9.33
N GLN A 202 7.59 2.37 -10.50
CA GLN A 202 7.40 3.61 -11.29
C GLN A 202 5.97 3.73 -11.84
N CYS A 203 5.31 2.63 -12.17
CA CYS A 203 3.91 2.61 -12.54
C CYS A 203 3.02 2.97 -11.34
N TYR A 204 3.20 2.29 -10.21
CA TYR A 204 2.48 2.52 -8.96
C TYR A 204 2.54 3.98 -8.51
N LYS A 205 3.71 4.60 -8.51
CA LYS A 205 3.89 6.01 -8.11
C LYS A 205 3.09 7.02 -8.95
N LYS A 206 2.77 6.68 -10.19
CA LYS A 206 1.95 7.55 -11.06
C LYS A 206 0.47 7.40 -10.79
N LEU A 207 0.07 6.25 -10.28
CA LEU A 207 -1.32 5.85 -10.08
C LEU A 207 -1.80 6.12 -8.65
N SER A 208 -1.02 5.68 -7.67
CA SER A 208 -1.41 5.64 -6.27
C SER A 208 -1.14 6.95 -5.54
N PRO A 209 -2.10 7.43 -4.72
CA PRO A 209 -1.85 8.51 -3.77
C PRO A 209 -1.07 8.05 -2.52
N ILE A 210 -0.98 6.74 -2.26
CA ILE A 210 -0.21 6.18 -1.14
C ILE A 210 1.28 6.27 -1.50
N LYS A 211 2.03 7.02 -0.72
CA LYS A 211 3.47 7.17 -0.93
C LYS A 211 4.20 6.00 -0.28
N LEU A 212 5.07 5.38 -1.05
CA LEU A 212 5.93 4.30 -0.59
C LEU A 212 7.40 4.70 -0.77
N GLU A 213 8.23 4.25 0.15
CA GLU A 213 9.69 4.38 0.11
C GLU A 213 10.34 3.00 0.26
N LEU A 214 11.57 2.84 -0.23
CA LEU A 214 12.33 1.61 0.02
C LEU A 214 12.47 1.40 1.51
N ILE A 215 12.27 0.16 1.98
CA ILE A 215 12.34 -0.17 3.40
C ILE A 215 13.70 0.17 4.01
N GLU A 216 14.79 0.01 3.28
CA GLU A 216 16.16 0.33 3.73
C GLU A 216 16.38 1.80 4.09
N ASN A 217 15.51 2.73 3.64
CA ASN A 217 15.62 4.17 3.90
C ASN A 217 14.85 4.62 5.14
N GLN A 218 14.19 3.69 5.84
CA GLN A 218 13.25 4.02 6.93
C GLN A 218 13.76 3.60 8.32
N THR A 219 15.01 3.18 8.42
CA THR A 219 15.68 2.73 9.65
C THR A 219 16.64 3.77 10.21
#